data_475dd4a16d5e0f887e78f1ffed2ccc22
#
_entry.id   475dd4a16d5e0f887e78f1ffed2ccc22
#
_cell.length_a   1.000
_cell.length_b   1.000
_cell.length_c   1.000
_cell.angle_alpha   90.00
_cell.angle_beta   90.00
_cell.angle_gamma   90.00
#
_symmetry.space_group_name_H-M   'P 1'
#
loop_
_entity.id
_entity.type
_entity.pdbx_description
1 polymer ?
#
loop_
_entity_poly.entity_id
_entity_poly.type
_entity_poly.pdbx_seq_one_letter_code
_entity_poly.pdbx_strand_id
1 'polypeptide(L)'
;MSPTLHESYVLGDQLGKGTTGTVYRAMRRSDRADFVVKQISLAGFSERHREELRNEVMVMRQLSHPNVVAYEESFEETDSLFIVMEYLAGGDLGRRIKEDPSLDVAPDPLPEEEIWGVLIQLVEGLDHLHSRRVLHRDIKLENIFVDARGAVKIGDLGLGRLLSNQSSHAHTGVGTPLYFSPEMCEEKPYNEKSDVWALGCLLYELCTLRPPFEAANQLALAQKITRAQPEPLPSRYSMELHFLTFKMLEKRAERRPNATQVLSYSPVAARVAQVHARYPILPAPPKPRAPPPPRTPPPAPHAPPAPHAPPAPELSEQEKKALAATRAVATPPP
;
A
#
# COMPACT_ATOMS: atom_id res chain seq x y z
N MET A 1 22.98 -17.44 5.29
CA MET A 1 21.74 -17.37 4.47
C MET A 1 20.70 -16.73 5.33
N SER A 2 19.89 -15.82 4.78
CA SER A 2 18.70 -15.34 5.48
C SER A 2 17.68 -16.49 5.59
N PRO A 3 16.93 -16.61 6.69
CA PRO A 3 15.93 -17.66 6.82
C PRO A 3 14.86 -17.52 5.73
N THR A 4 14.32 -18.65 5.32
CA THR A 4 13.18 -18.68 4.38
C THR A 4 11.86 -18.44 5.13
N LEU A 5 10.79 -18.13 4.39
CA LEU A 5 9.45 -18.00 4.97
C LEU A 5 9.07 -19.24 5.77
N HIS A 6 9.23 -20.42 5.20
CA HIS A 6 8.83 -21.71 5.83
C HIS A 6 9.69 -22.10 7.03
N GLU A 7 10.92 -21.59 7.14
CA GLU A 7 11.74 -21.75 8.35
C GLU A 7 11.22 -20.88 9.49
N SER A 8 10.67 -19.71 9.19
CA SER A 8 10.18 -18.74 10.18
C SER A 8 8.69 -18.89 10.51
N TYR A 9 7.86 -19.25 9.52
CA TYR A 9 6.40 -19.31 9.64
C TYR A 9 5.81 -20.65 9.20
N VAL A 10 4.65 -20.95 9.77
CA VAL A 10 3.74 -22.03 9.28
C VAL A 10 2.57 -21.35 8.61
N LEU A 11 2.41 -21.55 7.31
CA LEU A 11 1.24 -21.06 6.58
C LEU A 11 0.02 -21.93 6.95
N GLY A 12 -1.09 -21.26 7.23
CA GLY A 12 -2.40 -21.83 7.51
C GLY A 12 -3.39 -21.61 6.37
N ASP A 13 -4.64 -21.32 6.71
CA ASP A 13 -5.73 -21.16 5.76
C ASP A 13 -5.53 -19.94 4.85
N GLN A 14 -5.99 -20.08 3.60
CA GLN A 14 -6.10 -18.95 2.69
C GLN A 14 -7.26 -18.06 3.13
N LEU A 15 -6.95 -16.80 3.48
CA LEU A 15 -7.92 -15.80 3.90
C LEU A 15 -8.58 -15.08 2.71
N GLY A 16 -7.84 -14.96 1.59
CA GLY A 16 -8.34 -14.29 0.39
C GLY A 16 -7.41 -14.45 -0.80
N LYS A 17 -7.97 -14.18 -1.98
CA LYS A 17 -7.23 -14.11 -3.25
C LYS A 17 -7.72 -12.92 -4.05
N GLY A 18 -6.83 -12.00 -4.34
CA GLY A 18 -7.11 -10.79 -5.12
C GLY A 18 -6.20 -10.65 -6.34
N THR A 19 -6.36 -9.56 -7.06
CA THR A 19 -5.51 -9.22 -8.23
C THR A 19 -4.06 -9.00 -7.85
N THR A 20 -3.80 -8.59 -6.60
CA THR A 20 -2.46 -8.27 -6.08
C THR A 20 -1.78 -9.45 -5.40
N GLY A 21 -2.42 -10.61 -5.32
CA GLY A 21 -1.83 -11.80 -4.70
C GLY A 21 -2.80 -12.61 -3.85
N THR A 22 -2.26 -13.61 -3.17
CA THR A 22 -3.01 -14.48 -2.26
C THR A 22 -2.60 -14.20 -0.82
N VAL A 23 -3.57 -14.17 0.08
CA VAL A 23 -3.39 -13.86 1.49
C VAL A 23 -3.65 -15.10 2.33
N TYR A 24 -2.71 -15.43 3.22
CA TYR A 24 -2.78 -16.59 4.10
C TYR A 24 -2.69 -16.15 5.56
N ARG A 25 -3.39 -16.85 6.45
CA ARG A 25 -3.05 -16.83 7.88
C ARG A 25 -1.71 -17.53 8.06
N ALA A 26 -0.89 -17.06 8.98
CA ALA A 26 0.40 -17.68 9.28
C ALA A 26 0.67 -17.60 10.77
N MET A 27 1.42 -18.57 11.29
CA MET A 27 1.88 -18.59 12.67
C MET A 27 3.41 -18.55 12.69
N ARG A 28 3.99 -17.60 13.41
CA ARG A 28 5.45 -17.54 13.61
C ARG A 28 5.90 -18.67 14.51
N ARG A 29 6.94 -19.41 14.08
CA ARG A 29 7.41 -20.62 14.82
C ARG A 29 8.04 -20.30 16.17
N SER A 30 8.69 -19.14 16.31
CA SER A 30 9.46 -18.79 17.50
C SER A 30 8.61 -18.50 18.74
N ASP A 31 7.43 -17.88 18.58
CA ASP A 31 6.57 -17.41 19.67
C ASP A 31 5.08 -17.78 19.48
N ARG A 32 4.75 -18.47 18.38
CA ARG A 32 3.40 -18.89 18.02
C ARG A 32 2.41 -17.74 17.81
N ALA A 33 2.92 -16.53 17.55
CA ALA A 33 2.09 -15.38 17.23
C ALA A 33 1.48 -15.49 15.84
N ASP A 34 0.23 -15.01 15.70
CA ASP A 34 -0.51 -15.00 14.43
C ASP A 34 -0.12 -13.80 13.59
N PHE A 35 0.03 -14.07 12.29
CA PHE A 35 0.32 -13.09 11.23
C PHE A 35 -0.51 -13.35 9.99
N VAL A 36 -0.44 -12.41 9.07
CA VAL A 36 -0.93 -12.56 7.69
C VAL A 36 0.26 -12.53 6.74
N VAL A 37 0.29 -13.45 5.79
CA VAL A 37 1.28 -13.47 4.71
C VAL A 37 0.59 -13.21 3.39
N LYS A 38 0.96 -12.12 2.73
CA LYS A 38 0.54 -11.81 1.36
C LYS A 38 1.60 -12.31 0.39
N GLN A 39 1.23 -13.29 -0.42
CA GLN A 39 2.07 -13.83 -1.49
C GLN A 39 1.78 -13.11 -2.80
N ILE A 40 2.79 -12.53 -3.40
CA ILE A 40 2.76 -11.85 -4.70
C ILE A 40 3.60 -12.65 -5.68
N SER A 41 3.02 -13.05 -6.82
CA SER A 41 3.79 -13.70 -7.89
C SER A 41 4.65 -12.67 -8.60
N LEU A 42 5.93 -12.98 -8.75
CA LEU A 42 6.91 -12.20 -9.52
C LEU A 42 7.13 -12.77 -10.93
N ALA A 43 6.40 -13.81 -11.30
CA ALA A 43 6.49 -14.41 -12.62
C ALA A 43 6.16 -13.36 -13.71
N GLY A 44 7.06 -13.21 -14.67
CA GLY A 44 6.93 -12.20 -15.74
C GLY A 44 7.35 -10.76 -15.35
N PHE A 45 7.77 -10.53 -14.10
CA PHE A 45 8.29 -9.22 -13.69
C PHE A 45 9.71 -9.01 -14.22
N SER A 46 9.96 -7.85 -14.86
CA SER A 46 11.33 -7.41 -15.16
C SER A 46 12.06 -7.06 -13.87
N GLU A 47 13.42 -7.10 -13.89
CA GLU A 47 14.20 -6.74 -12.70
C GLU A 47 13.89 -5.32 -12.21
N ARG A 48 13.64 -4.38 -13.11
CA ARG A 48 13.19 -3.03 -12.76
C ARG A 48 11.91 -3.03 -11.93
N HIS A 49 10.90 -3.81 -12.33
CA HIS A 49 9.64 -3.90 -11.58
C HIS A 49 9.80 -4.61 -10.23
N ARG A 50 10.70 -5.62 -10.15
CA ARG A 50 11.05 -6.27 -8.88
C ARG A 50 11.71 -5.27 -7.93
N GLU A 51 12.62 -4.41 -8.44
CA GLU A 51 13.26 -3.37 -7.65
C GLU A 51 12.27 -2.29 -7.18
N GLU A 52 11.37 -1.83 -8.04
CA GLU A 52 10.28 -0.92 -7.66
C GLU A 52 9.42 -1.51 -6.54
N LEU A 53 9.08 -2.80 -6.62
CA LEU A 53 8.31 -3.50 -5.58
C LEU A 53 9.08 -3.64 -4.25
N ARG A 54 10.38 -3.97 -4.32
CA ARG A 54 11.25 -3.99 -3.12
C ARG A 54 11.30 -2.62 -2.44
N ASN A 55 11.37 -1.54 -3.23
CA ASN A 55 11.37 -0.17 -2.71
C ASN A 55 10.04 0.18 -2.01
N GLU A 56 8.87 -0.25 -2.54
CA GLU A 56 7.59 -0.06 -1.83
C GLU A 56 7.56 -0.84 -0.51
N VAL A 57 8.04 -2.08 -0.50
CA VAL A 57 8.16 -2.86 0.74
C VAL A 57 9.08 -2.18 1.75
N MET A 58 10.18 -1.57 1.30
CA MET A 58 11.08 -0.80 2.17
C MET A 58 10.40 0.43 2.77
N VAL A 59 9.51 1.08 2.01
CA VAL A 59 8.69 2.19 2.54
C VAL A 59 7.70 1.67 3.60
N MET A 60 6.99 0.57 3.32
CA MET A 60 6.09 -0.04 4.30
C MET A 60 6.77 -0.37 5.63
N ARG A 61 8.02 -0.85 5.58
CA ARG A 61 8.85 -1.15 6.75
C ARG A 61 9.08 0.06 7.66
N GLN A 62 9.07 1.27 7.11
CA GLN A 62 9.30 2.51 7.85
C GLN A 62 8.02 3.07 8.50
N LEU A 63 6.86 2.56 8.09
CA LEU A 63 5.58 3.01 8.63
C LEU A 63 5.33 2.35 10.00
N SER A 64 4.92 3.17 10.94
CA SER A 64 4.54 2.72 12.29
C SER A 64 3.49 3.66 12.83
N HIS A 65 2.24 3.22 12.81
CA HIS A 65 1.09 3.98 13.30
C HIS A 65 0.00 3.02 13.80
N PRO A 66 -0.73 3.34 14.88
CA PRO A 66 -1.76 2.47 15.42
C PRO A 66 -2.88 2.16 14.43
N ASN A 67 -3.19 3.08 13.52
CA ASN A 67 -4.24 2.93 12.51
C ASN A 67 -3.71 2.60 11.10
N VAL A 68 -2.51 2.06 11.00
CA VAL A 68 -1.94 1.49 9.78
C VAL A 68 -1.51 0.06 10.09
N VAL A 69 -1.84 -0.90 9.21
CA VAL A 69 -1.46 -2.30 9.37
C VAL A 69 0.07 -2.41 9.46
N ALA A 70 0.54 -3.04 10.54
CA ALA A 70 1.97 -3.15 10.80
C ALA A 70 2.61 -4.17 9.84
N TYR A 71 3.68 -3.74 9.19
CA TYR A 71 4.60 -4.62 8.47
C TYR A 71 5.56 -5.29 9.47
N GLU A 72 5.76 -6.59 9.34
CA GLU A 72 6.71 -7.36 10.15
C GLU A 72 8.01 -7.58 9.37
N GLU A 73 7.97 -8.39 8.33
CA GLU A 73 9.11 -8.70 7.47
C GLU A 73 8.67 -9.18 6.07
N SER A 74 9.62 -9.41 5.19
CA SER A 74 9.33 -9.94 3.85
C SER A 74 10.41 -10.92 3.40
N PHE A 75 10.01 -11.86 2.54
CA PHE A 75 10.87 -12.87 1.94
C PHE A 75 10.68 -12.83 0.42
N GLU A 76 11.78 -12.89 -0.32
CA GLU A 76 11.75 -13.07 -1.76
C GLU A 76 12.35 -14.44 -2.07
N GLU A 77 11.55 -15.34 -2.59
CA GLU A 77 11.90 -16.73 -2.89
C GLU A 77 11.49 -17.04 -4.32
N THR A 78 12.48 -17.43 -5.15
CA THR A 78 12.28 -17.79 -6.58
C THR A 78 11.48 -16.71 -7.32
N ASP A 79 10.20 -16.96 -7.58
CA ASP A 79 9.28 -16.06 -8.31
C ASP A 79 8.12 -15.58 -7.43
N SER A 80 8.34 -15.48 -6.13
CA SER A 80 7.34 -15.01 -5.17
C SER A 80 7.94 -14.03 -4.16
N LEU A 81 7.20 -12.96 -3.88
CA LEU A 81 7.44 -12.08 -2.75
C LEU A 81 6.38 -12.35 -1.69
N PHE A 82 6.82 -12.61 -0.48
CA PHE A 82 5.96 -12.80 0.69
C PHE A 82 6.11 -11.60 1.62
N ILE A 83 5.01 -10.97 1.96
CA ILE A 83 4.96 -9.83 2.89
C ILE A 83 4.21 -10.30 4.13
N VAL A 84 4.89 -10.27 5.27
CA VAL A 84 4.32 -10.63 6.57
C VAL A 84 3.83 -9.37 7.26
N MET A 85 2.59 -9.42 7.74
CA MET A 85 1.89 -8.31 8.40
C MET A 85 1.15 -8.81 9.64
N GLU A 86 0.79 -7.90 10.54
CA GLU A 86 -0.04 -8.23 11.70
C GLU A 86 -1.37 -8.86 11.27
N TYR A 87 -1.85 -9.82 12.05
CA TYR A 87 -3.17 -10.43 11.89
C TYR A 87 -4.22 -9.62 12.65
N LEU A 88 -5.30 -9.25 11.98
CA LEU A 88 -6.41 -8.49 12.56
C LEU A 88 -7.66 -9.38 12.60
N ALA A 89 -8.01 -9.83 13.80
CA ALA A 89 -9.03 -10.85 14.01
C ALA A 89 -10.46 -10.40 13.66
N GLY A 90 -10.72 -9.09 13.63
CA GLY A 90 -12.03 -8.53 13.27
C GLY A 90 -12.33 -8.52 11.77
N GLY A 91 -11.37 -8.95 10.93
CA GLY A 91 -11.53 -8.97 9.47
C GLY A 91 -11.60 -7.58 8.86
N ASP A 92 -12.15 -7.48 7.65
CA ASP A 92 -12.34 -6.20 6.97
C ASP A 92 -13.67 -5.53 7.36
N LEU A 93 -13.67 -4.19 7.28
CA LEU A 93 -14.82 -3.36 7.68
C LEU A 93 -16.01 -3.56 6.72
N GLY A 94 -15.74 -3.86 5.44
CA GLY A 94 -16.79 -4.06 4.44
C GLY A 94 -17.67 -5.26 4.75
N ARG A 95 -17.05 -6.38 5.14
CA ARG A 95 -17.78 -7.56 5.62
C ARG A 95 -18.56 -7.24 6.88
N ARG A 96 -17.92 -6.57 7.84
CA ARG A 96 -18.52 -6.28 9.13
C ARG A 96 -19.80 -5.45 9.04
N ILE A 97 -19.91 -4.52 8.10
CA ILE A 97 -21.10 -3.69 7.93
C ILE A 97 -22.17 -4.30 7.01
N LYS A 98 -21.76 -5.22 6.10
CA LYS A 98 -22.67 -5.83 5.11
C LYS A 98 -23.13 -7.23 5.49
N GLU A 99 -22.33 -7.94 6.28
CA GLU A 99 -22.52 -9.33 6.64
C GLU A 99 -22.32 -9.48 8.15
N ASP A 100 -23.31 -9.13 8.98
CA ASP A 100 -23.38 -9.73 10.30
C ASP A 100 -24.22 -11.03 10.19
N PRO A 101 -23.55 -12.21 10.09
CA PRO A 101 -24.25 -13.48 9.92
C PRO A 101 -25.07 -13.87 11.14
N SER A 102 -24.98 -13.14 12.24
CA SER A 102 -25.73 -13.37 13.47
C SER A 102 -27.11 -12.69 13.47
N LEU A 103 -27.37 -11.83 12.49
CA LEU A 103 -28.60 -11.06 12.41
C LEU A 103 -29.43 -11.48 11.19
N ASP A 104 -30.58 -12.07 11.40
CA ASP A 104 -31.65 -12.27 10.40
C ASP A 104 -32.29 -10.94 9.94
N VAL A 105 -31.59 -9.81 10.10
CA VAL A 105 -32.07 -8.46 9.81
C VAL A 105 -31.16 -7.83 8.76
N ALA A 106 -31.76 -7.08 7.84
CA ALA A 106 -31.02 -6.30 6.86
C ALA A 106 -30.00 -5.38 7.58
N PRO A 107 -28.75 -5.27 7.04
CA PRO A 107 -27.73 -4.44 7.65
C PRO A 107 -28.23 -3.00 7.82
N ASP A 108 -28.07 -2.46 9.02
CA ASP A 108 -28.41 -1.07 9.33
C ASP A 108 -27.13 -0.21 9.34
N PRO A 109 -27.14 0.97 8.72
CA PRO A 109 -25.98 1.87 8.75
C PRO A 109 -25.54 2.19 10.18
N LEU A 110 -24.21 2.34 10.37
CA LEU A 110 -23.61 2.54 11.69
C LEU A 110 -24.18 3.76 12.44
N PRO A 111 -24.26 3.71 13.77
CA PRO A 111 -24.51 4.90 14.59
C PRO A 111 -23.48 5.99 14.34
N GLU A 112 -23.89 7.25 14.40
CA GLU A 112 -23.02 8.39 14.07
C GLU A 112 -21.72 8.41 14.89
N GLU A 113 -21.79 8.11 16.19
CA GLU A 113 -20.60 8.09 17.06
C GLU A 113 -19.59 7.01 16.66
N GLU A 114 -20.05 5.90 16.09
CA GLU A 114 -19.14 4.88 15.56
C GLU A 114 -18.50 5.34 14.24
N ILE A 115 -19.27 6.02 13.38
CA ILE A 115 -18.77 6.62 12.15
C ILE A 115 -17.67 7.65 12.45
N TRP A 116 -17.89 8.54 13.44
CA TRP A 116 -16.86 9.47 13.91
C TRP A 116 -15.62 8.73 14.43
N GLY A 117 -15.82 7.64 15.17
CA GLY A 117 -14.72 6.79 15.67
C GLY A 117 -13.90 6.18 14.57
N VAL A 118 -14.54 5.63 13.53
CA VAL A 118 -13.86 5.09 12.34
C VAL A 118 -13.15 6.19 11.58
N LEU A 119 -13.83 7.31 11.30
CA LEU A 119 -13.27 8.43 10.53
C LEU A 119 -12.00 8.97 11.17
N ILE A 120 -12.00 9.27 12.47
CA ILE A 120 -10.86 9.84 13.17
C ILE A 120 -9.65 8.94 13.04
N GLN A 121 -9.80 7.65 13.31
CA GLN A 121 -8.73 6.66 13.20
C GLN A 121 -8.17 6.57 11.77
N LEU A 122 -9.05 6.56 10.76
CA LEU A 122 -8.61 6.50 9.36
C LEU A 122 -7.90 7.78 8.93
N VAL A 123 -8.38 8.95 9.36
CA VAL A 123 -7.72 10.23 9.04
C VAL A 123 -6.36 10.33 9.71
N GLU A 124 -6.20 9.89 10.96
CA GLU A 124 -4.90 9.85 11.65
C GLU A 124 -3.91 8.92 10.93
N GLY A 125 -4.37 7.72 10.53
CA GLY A 125 -3.57 6.81 9.72
C GLY A 125 -3.17 7.42 8.37
N LEU A 126 -4.11 8.08 7.70
CA LEU A 126 -3.88 8.72 6.41
C LEU A 126 -2.94 9.93 6.50
N ASP A 127 -3.08 10.76 7.55
CA ASP A 127 -2.16 11.88 7.83
C ASP A 127 -0.73 11.40 8.08
N HIS A 128 -0.59 10.29 8.82
CA HIS A 128 0.70 9.64 9.00
C HIS A 128 1.34 9.19 7.67
N LEU A 129 0.56 8.60 6.74
CA LEU A 129 1.04 8.21 5.42
C LEU A 129 1.46 9.44 4.60
N HIS A 130 0.57 10.44 4.50
CA HIS A 130 0.78 11.64 3.69
C HIS A 130 1.96 12.48 4.19
N SER A 131 2.17 12.59 5.50
CA SER A 131 3.34 13.28 6.09
C SER A 131 4.67 12.64 5.69
N ARG A 132 4.64 11.35 5.32
CA ARG A 132 5.79 10.57 4.80
C ARG A 132 5.82 10.47 3.28
N ARG A 133 4.95 11.24 2.59
CA ARG A 133 4.80 11.23 1.13
C ARG A 133 4.39 9.85 0.57
N VAL A 134 3.69 9.07 1.37
CA VAL A 134 3.10 7.80 0.96
C VAL A 134 1.64 8.02 0.62
N LEU A 135 1.23 7.62 -0.59
CA LEU A 135 -0.16 7.64 -1.04
C LEU A 135 -0.71 6.21 -0.98
N HIS A 136 -1.93 6.06 -0.44
CA HIS A 136 -2.55 4.74 -0.30
C HIS A 136 -3.06 4.18 -1.63
N ARG A 137 -3.81 4.99 -2.39
CA ARG A 137 -4.30 4.71 -3.76
C ARG A 137 -5.42 3.68 -3.91
N ASP A 138 -5.80 2.99 -2.84
CA ASP A 138 -6.88 2.00 -2.86
C ASP A 138 -7.65 2.00 -1.51
N ILE A 139 -7.99 3.21 -1.01
CA ILE A 139 -8.88 3.35 0.15
C ILE A 139 -10.27 2.85 -0.23
N LYS A 140 -10.75 1.84 0.49
CA LYS A 140 -12.10 1.24 0.38
C LYS A 140 -12.36 0.36 1.59
N LEU A 141 -13.62 -0.01 1.82
CA LEU A 141 -14.02 -0.78 3.00
C LEU A 141 -13.28 -2.11 3.15
N GLU A 142 -12.99 -2.80 2.03
CA GLU A 142 -12.27 -4.07 2.01
C GLU A 142 -10.80 -3.96 2.43
N ASN A 143 -10.22 -2.75 2.38
CA ASN A 143 -8.84 -2.47 2.78
C ASN A 143 -8.74 -1.81 4.16
N ILE A 144 -9.87 -1.69 4.87
CA ILE A 144 -9.91 -1.26 6.26
C ILE A 144 -10.16 -2.47 7.13
N PHE A 145 -9.23 -2.76 8.01
CA PHE A 145 -9.27 -3.93 8.88
C PHE A 145 -9.60 -3.53 10.31
N VAL A 146 -10.18 -4.45 11.06
CA VAL A 146 -10.62 -4.24 12.44
C VAL A 146 -9.83 -5.17 13.36
N ASP A 147 -9.27 -4.61 14.42
CA ASP A 147 -8.61 -5.42 15.45
C ASP A 147 -9.62 -6.07 16.41
N ALA A 148 -9.13 -6.93 17.32
CA ALA A 148 -9.97 -7.63 18.29
C ALA A 148 -10.70 -6.68 19.27
N ARG A 149 -10.32 -5.42 19.36
CA ARG A 149 -10.91 -4.39 20.23
C ARG A 149 -11.85 -3.46 19.47
N GLY A 150 -11.98 -3.63 18.16
CA GLY A 150 -12.79 -2.80 17.30
C GLY A 150 -12.08 -1.54 16.78
N ALA A 151 -10.77 -1.38 17.03
CA ALA A 151 -9.98 -0.31 16.40
C ALA A 151 -9.77 -0.62 14.93
N VAL A 152 -9.76 0.42 14.09
CA VAL A 152 -9.62 0.26 12.64
C VAL A 152 -8.21 0.63 12.17
N LYS A 153 -7.74 -0.10 11.15
CA LYS A 153 -6.43 0.10 10.54
C LYS A 153 -6.51 0.08 9.02
N ILE A 154 -5.78 0.98 8.40
CA ILE A 154 -5.61 1.02 6.95
C ILE A 154 -4.61 -0.06 6.54
N GLY A 155 -5.01 -0.94 5.63
CA GLY A 155 -4.15 -2.01 5.09
C GLY A 155 -4.06 -1.97 3.57
N ASP A 156 -3.33 -2.91 3.01
CA ASP A 156 -3.11 -3.05 1.56
C ASP A 156 -2.50 -1.80 0.89
N LEU A 157 -1.48 -1.24 1.54
CA LEU A 157 -0.75 -0.05 1.07
C LEU A 157 -0.17 -0.26 -0.34
N GLY A 158 -0.57 0.58 -1.27
CA GLY A 158 0.12 0.96 -2.53
C GLY A 158 0.54 -0.11 -3.54
N LEU A 159 0.66 -1.36 -3.15
CA LEU A 159 1.13 -2.48 -4.00
C LEU A 159 0.30 -2.67 -5.28
N GLY A 160 -0.96 -2.25 -5.24
CA GLY A 160 -1.88 -2.37 -6.38
C GLY A 160 -1.42 -1.62 -7.63
N ARG A 161 -0.71 -0.50 -7.49
CA ARG A 161 -0.26 0.30 -8.65
C ARG A 161 0.88 -0.36 -9.42
N LEU A 162 1.89 -0.90 -8.74
CA LEU A 162 3.00 -1.56 -9.43
C LEU A 162 2.54 -2.82 -10.14
N LEU A 163 1.57 -3.53 -9.53
CA LEU A 163 1.00 -4.74 -10.09
C LEU A 163 0.04 -4.42 -11.26
N SER A 164 -0.66 -3.28 -11.24
CA SER A 164 -1.55 -2.86 -12.34
C SER A 164 -0.82 -2.31 -13.56
N ASN A 165 0.36 -1.73 -13.40
CA ASN A 165 1.17 -1.24 -14.52
C ASN A 165 1.68 -2.36 -15.44
N GLN A 166 1.65 -3.61 -15.01
CA GLN A 166 1.97 -4.79 -15.85
C GLN A 166 0.84 -5.24 -16.76
N SER A 167 -0.39 -5.01 -16.35
CA SER A 167 -1.53 -5.29 -17.21
C SER A 167 -1.88 -4.01 -17.97
N SER A 168 -1.14 -3.75 -19.07
CA SER A 168 -1.44 -2.68 -20.03
C SER A 168 -2.86 -2.77 -20.63
N HIS A 169 -3.69 -3.68 -20.13
CA HIS A 169 -5.08 -3.93 -20.49
C HIS A 169 -6.02 -3.94 -19.27
N ALA A 170 -5.55 -3.63 -18.06
CA ALA A 170 -6.33 -3.81 -16.83
C ALA A 170 -7.29 -2.65 -16.48
N HIS A 171 -7.40 -1.62 -17.32
CA HIS A 171 -8.50 -0.66 -17.17
C HIS A 171 -9.88 -1.22 -17.60
N THR A 172 -9.95 -2.46 -18.10
CA THR A 172 -11.16 -3.01 -18.71
C THR A 172 -11.75 -4.25 -18.05
N GLY A 173 -11.25 -4.72 -16.89
CA GLY A 173 -11.64 -6.06 -16.48
C GLY A 173 -11.95 -6.39 -15.02
N VAL A 174 -11.61 -5.57 -14.04
CA VAL A 174 -11.77 -5.98 -12.62
C VAL A 174 -12.39 -4.88 -11.76
N GLY A 175 -13.68 -4.98 -11.51
CA GLY A 175 -14.43 -4.18 -10.55
C GLY A 175 -14.84 -2.79 -11.06
N THR A 176 -15.98 -2.31 -10.58
CA THR A 176 -16.46 -0.96 -10.86
C THR A 176 -15.69 0.02 -9.97
N PRO A 177 -15.06 1.09 -10.53
CA PRO A 177 -14.21 2.02 -9.78
C PRO A 177 -15.03 3.03 -8.95
N LEU A 178 -15.78 2.53 -7.97
CA LEU A 178 -16.76 3.30 -7.18
C LEU A 178 -16.12 4.42 -6.33
N TYR A 179 -14.84 4.30 -6.03
CA TYR A 179 -14.07 5.24 -5.20
C TYR A 179 -13.12 6.13 -6.02
N PHE A 180 -13.17 6.06 -7.37
CA PHE A 180 -12.34 6.91 -8.20
C PHE A 180 -12.67 8.38 -7.98
N SER A 181 -11.63 9.19 -7.85
CA SER A 181 -11.77 10.63 -7.73
C SER A 181 -12.02 11.28 -9.11
N PRO A 182 -12.60 12.51 -9.17
CA PRO A 182 -12.77 13.25 -10.41
C PRO A 182 -11.49 13.36 -11.24
N GLU A 183 -10.36 13.65 -10.56
CA GLU A 183 -9.04 13.74 -11.21
C GLU A 183 -8.60 12.40 -11.83
N MET A 184 -8.92 11.25 -11.21
CA MET A 184 -8.64 9.94 -11.81
C MET A 184 -9.50 9.70 -13.06
N CYS A 185 -10.78 10.08 -13.02
CA CYS A 185 -11.68 9.97 -14.17
C CYS A 185 -11.26 10.89 -15.34
N GLU A 186 -10.52 11.96 -15.05
CA GLU A 186 -9.99 12.93 -16.01
C GLU A 186 -8.52 12.66 -16.38
N GLU A 187 -7.97 11.50 -16.00
CA GLU A 187 -6.58 11.08 -16.24
C GLU A 187 -5.52 12.08 -15.71
N LYS A 188 -5.87 12.84 -14.67
CA LYS A 188 -4.97 13.75 -13.98
C LYS A 188 -4.13 13.01 -12.94
N PRO A 189 -2.98 13.56 -12.51
CA PRO A 189 -2.14 12.93 -11.50
C PRO A 189 -2.86 12.70 -10.17
N TYR A 190 -2.70 11.49 -9.60
CA TYR A 190 -3.13 11.13 -8.27
C TYR A 190 -2.29 11.86 -7.21
N ASN A 191 -2.92 12.35 -6.15
CA ASN A 191 -2.24 12.96 -5.01
C ASN A 191 -2.96 12.64 -3.68
N GLU A 192 -2.52 13.25 -2.56
CA GLU A 192 -3.11 13.04 -1.25
C GLU A 192 -4.61 13.41 -1.18
N LYS A 193 -5.06 14.32 -2.04
CA LYS A 193 -6.48 14.70 -2.08
C LYS A 193 -7.36 13.60 -2.69
N SER A 194 -6.77 12.74 -3.53
CA SER A 194 -7.47 11.60 -4.11
C SER A 194 -7.75 10.52 -3.05
N ASP A 195 -6.81 10.29 -2.10
CA ASP A 195 -7.05 9.43 -0.94
C ASP A 195 -8.17 10.00 -0.05
N VAL A 196 -8.19 11.33 0.16
CA VAL A 196 -9.26 11.98 0.94
C VAL A 196 -10.63 11.88 0.26
N TRP A 197 -10.67 11.94 -1.07
CA TRP A 197 -11.90 11.66 -1.81
C TRP A 197 -12.40 10.24 -1.57
N ALA A 198 -11.52 9.25 -1.68
CA ALA A 198 -11.85 7.85 -1.44
C ALA A 198 -12.33 7.63 0.01
N LEU A 199 -11.71 8.29 1.00
CA LEU A 199 -12.19 8.29 2.38
C LEU A 199 -13.57 8.95 2.50
N GLY A 200 -13.87 10.00 1.74
CA GLY A 200 -15.21 10.60 1.64
C GLY A 200 -16.25 9.64 1.08
N CYS A 201 -15.89 8.84 0.07
CA CYS A 201 -16.75 7.78 -0.47
C CYS A 201 -17.01 6.70 0.59
N LEU A 202 -15.97 6.27 1.30
CA LEU A 202 -16.08 5.31 2.39
C LEU A 202 -17.02 5.84 3.50
N LEU A 203 -16.84 7.10 3.91
CA LEU A 203 -17.68 7.72 4.94
C LEU A 203 -19.15 7.78 4.51
N TYR A 204 -19.41 8.12 3.26
CA TYR A 204 -20.75 8.09 2.68
C TYR A 204 -21.34 6.67 2.71
N GLU A 205 -20.56 5.66 2.35
CA GLU A 205 -20.99 4.26 2.36
C GLU A 205 -21.26 3.73 3.78
N LEU A 206 -20.51 4.17 4.79
CA LEU A 206 -20.83 3.86 6.20
C LEU A 206 -22.18 4.42 6.63
N CYS A 207 -22.58 5.57 6.09
CA CYS A 207 -23.85 6.23 6.41
C CYS A 207 -25.04 5.66 5.64
N THR A 208 -24.83 5.04 4.47
CA THR A 208 -25.92 4.71 3.53
C THR A 208 -25.93 3.27 3.08
N LEU A 209 -24.86 2.50 3.36
CA LEU A 209 -24.55 1.16 2.84
C LEU A 209 -24.50 1.10 1.31
N ARG A 210 -24.33 2.26 0.66
CA ARG A 210 -24.20 2.40 -0.80
C ARG A 210 -23.09 3.40 -1.12
N PRO A 211 -22.37 3.22 -2.23
CA PRO A 211 -21.41 4.22 -2.66
C PRO A 211 -22.10 5.53 -3.09
N PRO A 212 -21.41 6.68 -3.03
CA PRO A 212 -22.01 7.98 -3.38
C PRO A 212 -22.39 8.11 -4.85
N PHE A 213 -21.80 7.30 -5.72
CA PHE A 213 -22.05 7.29 -7.15
C PHE A 213 -22.15 5.85 -7.67
N GLU A 214 -23.24 5.57 -8.39
CA GLU A 214 -23.47 4.30 -9.07
C GLU A 214 -23.98 4.56 -10.49
N ALA A 215 -23.60 3.72 -11.45
CA ALA A 215 -24.08 3.79 -12.82
C ALA A 215 -24.02 2.42 -13.50
N ALA A 216 -24.75 2.28 -14.61
CA ALA A 216 -24.82 1.03 -15.37
C ALA A 216 -23.51 0.66 -16.10
N ASN A 217 -22.61 1.62 -16.32
CA ASN A 217 -21.32 1.42 -16.96
C ASN A 217 -20.28 2.43 -16.48
N GLN A 218 -19.01 2.17 -16.79
CA GLN A 218 -17.88 3.00 -16.33
C GLN A 218 -17.92 4.45 -16.85
N LEU A 219 -18.34 4.66 -18.10
CA LEU A 219 -18.43 6.00 -18.67
C LEU A 219 -19.49 6.84 -17.95
N ALA A 220 -20.68 6.28 -17.73
CA ALA A 220 -21.74 6.94 -16.96
C ALA A 220 -21.34 7.18 -15.50
N LEU A 221 -20.59 6.25 -14.90
CA LEU A 221 -20.04 6.42 -13.55
C LEU A 221 -19.04 7.59 -13.52
N ALA A 222 -18.07 7.63 -14.42
CA ALA A 222 -17.11 8.72 -14.52
C ALA A 222 -17.79 10.09 -14.71
N GLN A 223 -18.87 10.15 -15.51
CA GLN A 223 -19.68 11.37 -15.66
C GLN A 223 -20.36 11.78 -14.36
N LYS A 224 -20.92 10.83 -13.58
CA LYS A 224 -21.50 11.12 -12.29
C LYS A 224 -20.44 11.59 -11.28
N ILE A 225 -19.31 10.90 -11.21
CA ILE A 225 -18.19 11.26 -10.32
C ILE A 225 -17.71 12.69 -10.60
N THR A 226 -17.59 13.09 -11.86
CA THR A 226 -17.06 14.40 -12.23
C THR A 226 -18.09 15.54 -12.13
N ARG A 227 -19.38 15.26 -12.32
CA ARG A 227 -20.40 16.31 -12.50
C ARG A 227 -21.56 16.28 -11.50
N ALA A 228 -21.99 15.11 -11.06
CA ALA A 228 -23.14 14.99 -10.17
C ALA A 228 -22.74 15.21 -8.69
N GLN A 229 -23.69 15.70 -7.90
CA GLN A 229 -23.59 15.66 -6.43
C GLN A 229 -24.16 14.32 -5.96
N PRO A 230 -23.61 13.72 -4.88
CA PRO A 230 -24.22 12.57 -4.24
C PRO A 230 -25.55 12.97 -3.58
N GLU A 231 -26.41 11.99 -3.34
CA GLU A 231 -27.63 12.22 -2.57
C GLU A 231 -27.29 12.64 -1.12
N PRO A 232 -28.17 13.42 -0.46
CA PRO A 232 -27.98 13.76 0.93
C PRO A 232 -27.86 12.51 1.83
N LEU A 233 -27.06 12.61 2.90
CA LEU A 233 -27.07 11.54 3.92
C LEU A 233 -28.45 11.47 4.59
N PRO A 234 -28.84 10.30 5.15
CA PRO A 234 -30.05 10.16 5.93
C PRO A 234 -30.16 11.21 7.04
N SER A 235 -31.37 11.73 7.29
CA SER A 235 -31.65 12.80 8.25
C SER A 235 -31.33 12.45 9.71
N ARG A 236 -31.02 11.19 10.00
CA ARG A 236 -30.57 10.73 11.32
C ARG A 236 -29.15 11.18 11.67
N TYR A 237 -28.37 11.61 10.68
CA TYR A 237 -27.00 12.09 10.85
C TYR A 237 -26.95 13.61 10.97
N SER A 238 -26.00 14.10 11.79
CA SER A 238 -25.83 15.53 12.04
C SER A 238 -25.42 16.31 10.79
N MET A 239 -25.66 17.62 10.82
CA MET A 239 -25.22 18.52 9.75
C MET A 239 -23.69 18.61 9.68
N GLU A 240 -22.98 18.39 10.79
CA GLU A 240 -21.52 18.38 10.86
C GLU A 240 -20.94 17.19 10.07
N LEU A 241 -21.50 16.00 10.25
CA LEU A 241 -21.10 14.82 9.49
C LEU A 241 -21.41 14.97 8.01
N HIS A 242 -22.61 15.49 7.70
CA HIS A 242 -23.04 15.84 6.35
C HIS A 242 -22.05 16.78 5.68
N PHE A 243 -21.76 17.92 6.32
CA PHE A 243 -20.85 18.93 5.79
C PHE A 243 -19.46 18.35 5.51
N LEU A 244 -18.90 17.60 6.46
CA LEU A 244 -17.55 17.04 6.31
C LEU A 244 -17.49 16.01 5.17
N THR A 245 -18.47 15.10 5.11
CA THR A 245 -18.56 14.11 4.02
C THR A 245 -18.55 14.79 2.66
N PHE A 246 -19.38 15.83 2.48
CA PHE A 246 -19.46 16.56 1.21
C PHE A 246 -18.22 17.42 0.92
N LYS A 247 -17.54 17.91 1.96
CA LYS A 247 -16.25 18.58 1.80
C LYS A 247 -15.15 17.63 1.31
N MET A 248 -15.15 16.40 1.77
CA MET A 248 -14.23 15.37 1.28
C MET A 248 -14.58 14.93 -0.14
N LEU A 249 -15.86 15.02 -0.55
CA LEU A 249 -16.36 14.77 -1.91
C LEU A 249 -16.40 16.03 -2.79
N GLU A 250 -15.62 17.07 -2.45
CA GLU A 250 -15.46 18.25 -3.32
C GLU A 250 -14.77 17.87 -4.63
N LYS A 251 -15.38 18.24 -5.76
CA LYS A 251 -14.91 17.84 -7.09
C LYS A 251 -13.52 18.38 -7.42
N ARG A 252 -13.25 19.62 -7.04
CA ARG A 252 -11.94 20.25 -7.26
C ARG A 252 -10.98 19.83 -6.15
N ALA A 253 -9.92 19.10 -6.51
CA ALA A 253 -8.92 18.62 -5.57
C ALA A 253 -8.32 19.75 -4.70
N GLU A 254 -8.12 20.95 -5.28
CA GLU A 254 -7.54 22.10 -4.58
C GLU A 254 -8.45 22.63 -3.47
N ARG A 255 -9.77 22.42 -3.58
CA ARG A 255 -10.77 22.84 -2.58
C ARG A 255 -11.08 21.75 -1.56
N ARG A 256 -10.67 20.51 -1.85
CA ARG A 256 -10.83 19.38 -0.95
C ARG A 256 -9.84 19.49 0.21
N PRO A 257 -10.24 19.25 1.46
CA PRO A 257 -9.31 19.28 2.60
C PRO A 257 -8.23 18.18 2.42
N ASN A 258 -7.06 18.37 3.03
CA ASN A 258 -6.12 17.27 3.27
C ASN A 258 -6.41 16.63 4.64
N ALA A 259 -5.72 15.51 4.97
CA ALA A 259 -5.96 14.78 6.20
C ALA A 259 -5.76 15.66 7.46
N THR A 260 -4.70 16.45 7.51
CA THR A 260 -4.42 17.41 8.61
C THR A 260 -5.56 18.42 8.78
N GLN A 261 -6.12 18.95 7.67
CA GLN A 261 -7.24 19.87 7.71
C GLN A 261 -8.53 19.20 8.19
N VAL A 262 -8.76 17.93 7.85
CA VAL A 262 -9.87 17.15 8.38
C VAL A 262 -9.73 16.97 9.89
N LEU A 263 -8.54 16.61 10.40
CA LEU A 263 -8.28 16.50 11.84
C LEU A 263 -8.49 17.83 12.58
N SER A 264 -8.19 18.96 11.94
CA SER A 264 -8.35 20.30 12.49
C SER A 264 -9.79 20.80 12.46
N TYR A 265 -10.71 20.10 11.76
CA TYR A 265 -12.11 20.48 11.75
C TYR A 265 -12.72 20.34 13.15
N SER A 266 -13.37 21.41 13.65
CA SER A 266 -13.79 21.51 15.05
C SER A 266 -14.59 20.29 15.56
N PRO A 267 -15.62 19.77 14.84
CA PRO A 267 -16.32 18.55 15.25
C PRO A 267 -15.46 17.29 15.33
N VAL A 268 -14.43 17.16 14.49
CA VAL A 268 -13.44 16.07 14.53
C VAL A 268 -12.54 16.25 15.75
N ALA A 269 -11.90 17.41 15.86
CA ALA A 269 -10.97 17.72 16.95
C ALA A 269 -11.60 17.53 18.34
N ALA A 270 -12.86 17.91 18.50
CA ALA A 270 -13.60 17.75 19.75
C ALA A 270 -13.82 16.29 20.18
N ARG A 271 -13.76 15.33 19.23
CA ARG A 271 -14.02 13.89 19.48
C ARG A 271 -12.74 13.06 19.60
N VAL A 272 -11.58 13.59 19.22
CA VAL A 272 -10.31 12.85 19.20
C VAL A 272 -10.02 12.22 20.58
N ALA A 273 -10.11 13.00 21.65
CA ALA A 273 -9.81 12.50 23.00
C ALA A 273 -10.74 11.34 23.42
N GLN A 274 -12.02 11.39 23.05
CA GLN A 274 -12.99 10.34 23.34
C GLN A 274 -12.69 9.07 22.53
N VAL A 275 -12.33 9.23 21.27
CA VAL A 275 -11.93 8.10 20.39
C VAL A 275 -10.68 7.43 20.92
N HIS A 276 -9.66 8.20 21.32
CA HIS A 276 -8.43 7.65 21.91
C HIS A 276 -8.69 6.95 23.26
N ALA A 277 -9.63 7.44 24.06
CA ALA A 277 -10.04 6.76 25.29
C ALA A 277 -10.75 5.42 25.02
N ARG A 278 -11.56 5.36 23.96
CA ARG A 278 -12.27 4.13 23.54
C ARG A 278 -11.33 3.12 22.86
N TYR A 279 -10.39 3.62 22.05
CA TYR A 279 -9.40 2.83 21.31
C TYR A 279 -7.99 3.28 21.70
N PRO A 280 -7.46 2.89 22.88
CA PRO A 280 -6.17 3.33 23.35
C PRO A 280 -5.06 3.01 22.35
N ILE A 281 -4.28 4.02 22.00
CA ILE A 281 -3.08 3.87 21.18
C ILE A 281 -2.08 3.06 21.99
N LEU A 282 -1.98 1.77 21.70
CA LEU A 282 -0.88 0.99 22.25
C LEU A 282 0.40 1.36 21.50
N PRO A 283 1.56 1.45 22.22
CA PRO A 283 2.82 1.59 21.52
C PRO A 283 2.94 0.46 20.51
N ALA A 284 3.37 0.81 19.28
CA ALA A 284 3.63 -0.20 18.26
C ALA A 284 4.56 -1.28 18.85
N PRO A 285 4.33 -2.56 18.56
CA PRO A 285 5.24 -3.60 19.01
C PRO A 285 6.66 -3.22 18.57
N PRO A 286 7.68 -3.47 19.42
CA PRO A 286 9.05 -3.11 19.08
C PRO A 286 9.40 -3.74 17.74
N LYS A 287 9.81 -2.92 16.80
CA LYS A 287 10.21 -3.41 15.47
C LYS A 287 11.28 -4.47 15.65
N PRO A 288 11.21 -5.59 14.92
CA PRO A 288 12.28 -6.59 14.93
C PRO A 288 13.60 -5.86 14.69
N ARG A 289 14.62 -6.15 15.49
CA ARG A 289 15.96 -5.63 15.21
C ARG A 289 16.31 -6.01 13.78
N ALA A 290 16.73 -5.03 12.98
CA ALA A 290 17.24 -5.29 11.65
C ALA A 290 18.26 -6.45 11.75
N PRO A 291 18.20 -7.46 10.88
CA PRO A 291 19.22 -8.47 10.83
C PRO A 291 20.57 -7.75 10.76
N PRO A 292 21.60 -8.22 11.50
CA PRO A 292 22.92 -7.60 11.44
C PRO A 292 23.33 -7.54 9.96
N PRO A 293 24.01 -6.47 9.55
CA PRO A 293 24.50 -6.36 8.17
C PRO A 293 25.27 -7.64 7.84
N PRO A 294 25.17 -8.15 6.59
CA PRO A 294 25.88 -9.35 6.20
C PRO A 294 27.34 -9.16 6.60
N ARG A 295 27.89 -10.09 7.41
CA ARG A 295 29.29 -10.06 7.78
C ARG A 295 30.06 -10.08 6.46
N THR A 296 30.84 -9.04 6.20
CA THR A 296 31.83 -9.06 5.13
C THR A 296 32.62 -10.36 5.27
N PRO A 297 32.69 -11.18 4.22
CA PRO A 297 33.50 -12.38 4.29
C PRO A 297 34.91 -11.96 4.72
N PRO A 298 35.58 -12.75 5.56
CA PRO A 298 36.95 -12.44 5.93
C PRO A 298 37.78 -12.30 4.63
N PRO A 299 38.72 -11.37 4.57
CA PRO A 299 39.59 -11.20 3.40
C PRO A 299 40.17 -12.58 3.06
N ALA A 300 40.02 -12.96 1.78
CA ALA A 300 40.59 -14.22 1.29
C ALA A 300 42.05 -14.31 1.70
N PRO A 301 42.53 -15.48 2.18
CA PRO A 301 43.95 -15.65 2.48
C PRO A 301 44.75 -15.24 1.23
N HIS A 302 45.75 -14.39 1.43
CA HIS A 302 46.61 -13.93 0.36
C HIS A 302 47.07 -15.12 -0.48
N ALA A 303 46.68 -15.13 -1.76
CA ALA A 303 47.22 -16.10 -2.70
C ALA A 303 48.74 -15.96 -2.74
N PRO A 304 49.52 -17.04 -2.80
CA PRO A 304 50.94 -16.97 -2.95
C PRO A 304 51.27 -16.19 -4.25
N PRO A 305 52.38 -15.42 -4.26
CA PRO A 305 52.77 -14.63 -5.44
C PRO A 305 52.87 -15.55 -6.65
N ALA A 306 52.21 -15.15 -7.74
CA ALA A 306 52.29 -15.86 -9.00
C ALA A 306 53.76 -15.97 -9.48
N PRO A 307 54.17 -17.12 -10.05
CA PRO A 307 55.52 -17.23 -10.64
C PRO A 307 55.67 -16.18 -11.75
N HIS A 308 56.84 -15.54 -11.76
CA HIS A 308 57.19 -14.52 -12.74
C HIS A 308 56.94 -15.04 -14.16
N ALA A 309 56.08 -14.35 -14.89
CA ALA A 309 55.90 -14.60 -16.31
C ALA A 309 57.23 -14.32 -17.07
N PRO A 310 57.58 -15.12 -18.05
CA PRO A 310 58.78 -14.84 -18.88
C PRO A 310 58.57 -13.51 -19.61
N PRO A 311 59.66 -12.76 -19.89
CA PRO A 311 59.58 -11.48 -20.60
C PRO A 311 58.95 -11.67 -21.99
N ALA A 312 58.04 -10.77 -22.34
CA ALA A 312 57.41 -10.76 -23.65
C ALA A 312 58.48 -10.64 -24.75
N PRO A 313 58.33 -11.35 -25.89
CA PRO A 313 59.25 -11.25 -26.98
C PRO A 313 59.26 -9.81 -27.52
N GLU A 314 60.48 -9.27 -27.72
CA GLU A 314 60.64 -7.96 -28.36
C GLU A 314 60.20 -8.02 -29.82
N LEU A 315 59.31 -7.13 -30.18
CA LEU A 315 58.84 -6.99 -31.56
C LEU A 315 59.99 -6.64 -32.48
N SER A 316 60.12 -7.34 -33.61
CA SER A 316 61.07 -7.07 -34.62
C SER A 316 60.90 -5.67 -35.25
N GLU A 317 61.95 -5.09 -35.78
CA GLU A 317 61.91 -3.76 -36.43
C GLU A 317 60.91 -3.68 -37.58
N GLN A 318 60.54 -4.81 -38.20
CA GLN A 318 59.48 -4.88 -39.21
C GLN A 318 58.09 -4.77 -38.63
N GLU A 319 57.83 -5.37 -37.48
CA GLU A 319 56.56 -5.28 -36.79
C GLU A 319 56.31 -3.90 -36.17
N LYS A 320 57.39 -3.23 -35.68
CA LYS A 320 57.33 -1.84 -35.22
C LYS A 320 56.98 -0.87 -36.35
N LYS A 321 57.55 -1.10 -37.58
CA LYS A 321 57.18 -0.31 -38.75
C LYS A 321 55.80 -0.51 -39.27
N ALA A 322 55.27 -1.74 -39.21
CA ALA A 322 53.89 -2.04 -39.58
C ALA A 322 52.85 -1.38 -38.60
N LEU A 323 53.15 -1.37 -37.30
CA LEU A 323 52.31 -0.74 -36.31
C LEU A 323 52.30 0.80 -36.45
N ALA A 324 53.43 1.41 -36.86
CA ALA A 324 53.50 2.86 -37.12
C ALA A 324 52.67 3.27 -38.35
N ALA A 325 52.71 2.43 -39.41
CA ALA A 325 51.96 2.70 -40.64
C ALA A 325 50.40 2.63 -40.41
N THR A 326 49.92 1.73 -39.53
CA THR A 326 48.50 1.60 -39.25
C THR A 326 47.94 2.77 -38.39
N ARG A 327 48.82 3.43 -37.61
CA ARG A 327 48.45 4.60 -36.79
C ARG A 327 48.33 5.91 -37.58
N ALA A 328 48.91 5.98 -38.79
CA ALA A 328 48.91 7.17 -39.63
C ALA A 328 47.64 7.33 -40.50
N VAL A 329 46.76 6.32 -40.53
CA VAL A 329 45.53 6.32 -41.38
C VAL A 329 44.23 6.67 -40.61
N ALA A 330 44.30 6.88 -39.29
CA ALA A 330 43.11 7.12 -38.45
C ALA A 330 43.07 8.56 -37.90
N THR A 331 43.12 9.56 -38.76
CA THR A 331 42.74 10.95 -38.41
C THR A 331 41.72 11.41 -39.45
N PRO A 332 40.45 11.75 -39.06
CA PRO A 332 39.50 12.38 -39.97
C PRO A 332 39.90 13.85 -40.21
N PRO A 333 39.64 14.42 -41.41
CA PRO A 333 39.93 15.83 -41.74
C PRO A 333 38.95 16.79 -41.03
N PRO A 334 39.28 18.11 -41.00
CA PRO A 334 38.66 19.15 -40.19
C PRO A 334 37.21 19.46 -40.51
#